data_3fede13f84c178f585dc7078ef6974d6
#
_entry.id   3fede13f84c178f585dc7078ef6974d6
#
_cell.length_a   1.000
_cell.length_b   1.000
_cell.length_c   1.000
_cell.angle_alpha   90.00
_cell.angle_beta   90.00
_cell.angle_gamma   90.00
#
_symmetry.space_group_name_H-M   'P 1'
#
loop_
_entity.id
_entity.type
_entity.pdbx_description
1 polymer ?
#
loop_
_entity_poly.entity_id
_entity_poly.type
_entity_poly.pdbx_seq_one_letter_code
_entity_poly.pdbx_strand_id
1 'polypeptide(L)'
;MSKGEKPWGGRFSGHTDKQVEAFTASIHFDKRLYRYDIEGSIAHAKMLARQGIISKGEGTTIIKALGEIRKDMDRGNFAFRDDDEDIHMAIEKELIDRIGETGGKLHTARSRNDQVALDMRLYLREETTQIILILGELKNSFLKLAKNEITTIMPGYTHLQRAQPVSLAHYLMAYWEMLDRDGARLRECRRRINVMPLGAAALAGTGLPIDREYAAKLLKFPAVSHNSMDAVSDRDFVIEFISASAIIMMHLSRFCEDLIIWSTDEFKFVDIDDAFTTGSSIMPQKKNPDVAELVRGKTARVYGNLMALLTLMKGLPMTYNRDLQEDKEPLFDTVDRVKSCLKILNAMIVRLTFNREKMLNDAAGGFSTATDVAEYLVKKGVPFRSAHGVVGRLVAYCLKNNKTMDSLTMHEFNSFHGEFDDDIYACLTVESSVNVRNVTGGTSEKAIKERIREIESA
;
A
#
# COMPACT_ATOMS: atom_id res chain seq x y z
N MET A 1 42.63 -3.09 -17.87
CA MET A 1 42.01 -4.40 -18.14
C MET A 1 41.94 -4.61 -19.64
N SER A 2 42.26 -5.79 -20.13
CA SER A 2 42.09 -6.10 -21.57
C SER A 2 40.58 -6.12 -21.88
N LYS A 3 40.19 -5.76 -23.13
CA LYS A 3 38.78 -5.79 -23.57
C LYS A 3 38.23 -7.21 -23.34
N GLY A 4 37.26 -7.38 -22.43
CA GLY A 4 36.57 -8.63 -22.15
C GLY A 4 36.93 -9.31 -20.81
N GLU A 5 37.86 -8.78 -20.02
CA GLU A 5 38.11 -9.30 -18.67
C GLU A 5 37.15 -8.76 -17.64
N LYS A 6 36.49 -9.67 -16.89
CA LYS A 6 35.64 -9.29 -15.77
C LYS A 6 36.49 -8.79 -14.58
N PRO A 7 36.02 -7.82 -13.78
CA PRO A 7 36.76 -7.24 -12.64
C PRO A 7 37.23 -8.30 -11.62
N TRP A 8 36.58 -9.47 -11.58
CA TRP A 8 36.89 -10.58 -10.66
C TRP A 8 37.64 -11.75 -11.34
N GLY A 9 38.05 -11.61 -12.61
CA GLY A 9 38.59 -12.69 -13.44
C GLY A 9 40.02 -13.18 -13.09
N GLY A 10 40.77 -12.45 -12.25
CA GLY A 10 42.22 -12.70 -12.06
C GLY A 10 42.64 -14.05 -11.51
N ARG A 11 41.71 -14.85 -10.95
CA ARG A 11 41.98 -16.23 -10.48
C ARG A 11 41.73 -17.29 -11.56
N PHE A 12 40.90 -16.97 -12.55
CA PHE A 12 40.36 -17.94 -13.49
C PHE A 12 41.21 -18.01 -14.76
N SER A 13 41.48 -19.21 -15.25
CA SER A 13 42.26 -19.45 -16.47
C SER A 13 41.42 -19.45 -17.75
N GLY A 14 40.09 -19.39 -17.64
CA GLY A 14 39.16 -19.42 -18.77
C GLY A 14 38.06 -18.34 -18.65
N HIS A 15 37.41 -18.08 -19.78
CA HIS A 15 36.24 -17.18 -19.81
C HIS A 15 35.02 -17.88 -19.23
N THR A 16 34.11 -17.07 -18.63
CA THR A 16 32.80 -17.56 -18.17
C THR A 16 31.98 -18.03 -19.37
N ASP A 17 31.27 -19.15 -19.22
CA ASP A 17 30.36 -19.65 -20.26
C ASP A 17 29.24 -18.62 -20.51
N LYS A 18 28.89 -18.39 -21.79
CA LYS A 18 27.86 -17.39 -22.17
C LYS A 18 26.48 -17.69 -21.59
N GLN A 19 26.12 -18.97 -21.40
CA GLN A 19 24.85 -19.33 -20.77
C GLN A 19 24.85 -18.96 -19.29
N VAL A 20 25.99 -19.12 -18.59
CA VAL A 20 26.15 -18.69 -17.21
C VAL A 20 26.05 -17.15 -17.11
N GLU A 21 26.67 -16.42 -18.03
CA GLU A 21 26.57 -14.96 -18.07
C GLU A 21 25.13 -14.50 -18.23
N ALA A 22 24.41 -15.08 -19.19
CA ALA A 22 22.99 -14.76 -19.41
C ALA A 22 22.10 -15.15 -18.22
N PHE A 23 22.38 -16.30 -17.58
CA PHE A 23 21.60 -16.79 -16.45
C PHE A 23 21.80 -15.94 -15.18
N THR A 24 23.01 -15.40 -14.99
CA THR A 24 23.34 -14.62 -13.79
C THR A 24 23.14 -13.11 -13.97
N ALA A 25 22.85 -12.62 -15.17
CA ALA A 25 22.66 -11.21 -15.44
C ALA A 25 21.35 -10.69 -14.83
N SER A 26 21.41 -9.51 -14.18
CA SER A 26 20.26 -8.82 -13.57
C SER A 26 19.99 -7.45 -14.18
N ILE A 27 20.81 -7.00 -15.13
CA ILE A 27 20.72 -5.68 -15.76
C ILE A 27 19.32 -5.37 -16.32
N HIS A 28 18.60 -6.38 -16.78
CA HIS A 28 17.27 -6.22 -17.39
C HIS A 28 16.21 -5.71 -16.40
N PHE A 29 16.35 -5.96 -15.09
CA PHE A 29 15.47 -5.43 -14.06
C PHE A 29 16.15 -4.42 -13.13
N ASP A 30 17.44 -4.59 -12.78
CA ASP A 30 18.11 -3.75 -11.79
C ASP A 30 18.57 -2.39 -12.33
N LYS A 31 18.54 -2.19 -13.65
CA LYS A 31 18.80 -0.87 -14.27
C LYS A 31 17.98 0.28 -13.68
N ARG A 32 16.80 0.00 -13.06
CA ARG A 32 16.02 1.03 -12.37
C ARG A 32 16.72 1.61 -11.13
N LEU A 33 17.78 0.95 -10.63
CA LEU A 33 18.56 1.40 -9.47
C LEU A 33 19.65 2.42 -9.83
N TYR A 34 19.91 2.73 -11.10
CA TYR A 34 21.03 3.56 -11.54
C TYR A 34 21.18 4.90 -10.80
N ARG A 35 20.07 5.55 -10.47
CA ARG A 35 20.09 6.83 -9.75
C ARG A 35 20.65 6.68 -8.36
N TYR A 36 20.28 5.62 -7.68
CA TYR A 36 20.67 5.32 -6.31
C TYR A 36 22.11 4.82 -6.24
N ASP A 37 22.54 4.01 -7.21
CA ASP A 37 23.94 3.60 -7.34
C ASP A 37 24.87 4.79 -7.55
N ILE A 38 24.50 5.72 -8.45
CA ILE A 38 25.28 6.92 -8.71
C ILE A 38 25.28 7.84 -7.48
N GLU A 39 24.16 8.00 -6.78
CA GLU A 39 24.07 8.80 -5.55
C GLU A 39 24.98 8.21 -4.45
N GLY A 40 24.88 6.91 -4.22
CA GLY A 40 25.74 6.18 -3.29
C GLY A 40 27.21 6.27 -3.64
N SER A 41 27.56 6.08 -4.92
CA SER A 41 28.92 6.18 -5.47
C SER A 41 29.52 7.60 -5.33
N ILE A 42 28.73 8.65 -5.56
CA ILE A 42 29.16 10.05 -5.33
C ILE A 42 29.46 10.30 -3.84
N ALA A 43 28.60 9.81 -2.93
CA ALA A 43 28.82 9.94 -1.51
C ALA A 43 30.06 9.19 -1.04
N HIS A 44 30.27 8.00 -1.59
CA HIS A 44 31.47 7.18 -1.33
C HIS A 44 32.75 7.86 -1.81
N ALA A 45 32.79 8.39 -3.06
CA ALA A 45 33.94 9.12 -3.59
C ALA A 45 34.29 10.37 -2.75
N LYS A 46 33.26 11.11 -2.28
CA LYS A 46 33.45 12.25 -1.38
C LYS A 46 34.08 11.81 -0.05
N MET A 47 33.63 10.70 0.50
CA MET A 47 34.16 10.13 1.74
C MET A 47 35.61 9.69 1.57
N LEU A 48 35.94 8.95 0.50
CA LEU A 48 37.30 8.52 0.20
C LEU A 48 38.27 9.70 0.06
N ALA A 49 37.85 10.74 -0.65
CA ALA A 49 38.67 11.95 -0.83
C ALA A 49 38.85 12.73 0.49
N ARG A 50 37.81 12.80 1.33
CA ARG A 50 37.89 13.44 2.65
C ARG A 50 38.84 12.72 3.59
N GLN A 51 38.86 11.40 3.55
CA GLN A 51 39.73 10.57 4.37
C GLN A 51 41.16 10.44 3.80
N GLY A 52 41.43 11.05 2.65
CA GLY A 52 42.75 10.99 2.02
C GLY A 52 43.09 9.64 1.40
N ILE A 53 42.11 8.73 1.27
CA ILE A 53 42.27 7.41 0.63
C ILE A 53 42.48 7.58 -0.88
N ILE A 54 41.81 8.57 -1.47
CA ILE A 54 42.08 9.08 -2.81
C ILE A 54 42.36 10.58 -2.72
N SER A 55 43.05 11.14 -3.72
CA SER A 55 43.30 12.57 -3.74
C SER A 55 42.02 13.39 -4.00
N LYS A 56 41.97 14.63 -3.57
CA LYS A 56 40.84 15.54 -3.85
C LYS A 56 40.56 15.69 -5.34
N GLY A 57 41.63 15.73 -6.19
CA GLY A 57 41.53 15.80 -7.64
C GLY A 57 40.83 14.58 -8.24
N GLU A 58 41.25 13.40 -7.83
CA GLU A 58 40.60 12.13 -8.25
C GLU A 58 39.13 12.06 -7.81
N GLY A 59 38.84 12.43 -6.56
CA GLY A 59 37.46 12.49 -6.08
C GLY A 59 36.58 13.44 -6.93
N THR A 60 37.09 14.62 -7.28
CA THR A 60 36.38 15.56 -8.12
C THR A 60 36.14 15.01 -9.53
N THR A 61 37.14 14.36 -10.13
CA THR A 61 37.04 13.72 -11.45
C THR A 61 36.00 12.61 -11.48
N ILE A 62 36.00 11.73 -10.49
CA ILE A 62 35.03 10.64 -10.35
C ILE A 62 33.60 11.21 -10.21
N ILE A 63 33.40 12.18 -9.31
CA ILE A 63 32.09 12.78 -9.07
C ILE A 63 31.53 13.45 -10.33
N LYS A 64 32.38 14.16 -11.08
CA LYS A 64 32.00 14.82 -12.35
C LYS A 64 31.56 13.76 -13.37
N ALA A 65 32.34 12.72 -13.59
CA ALA A 65 32.07 11.68 -14.56
C ALA A 65 30.79 10.89 -14.19
N LEU A 66 30.56 10.57 -12.90
CA LEU A 66 29.30 9.96 -12.44
C LEU A 66 28.09 10.87 -12.70
N GLY A 67 28.24 12.17 -12.51
CA GLY A 67 27.19 13.14 -12.82
C GLY A 67 26.85 13.23 -14.31
N GLU A 68 27.85 13.03 -15.20
CA GLU A 68 27.66 12.95 -16.65
C GLU A 68 26.97 11.62 -17.04
N ILE A 69 27.41 10.50 -16.50
CA ILE A 69 26.77 9.19 -16.70
C ILE A 69 25.30 9.25 -16.30
N ARG A 70 24.98 9.85 -15.14
CA ARG A 70 23.59 10.04 -14.71
C ARG A 70 22.75 10.81 -15.73
N LYS A 71 23.30 11.92 -16.27
CA LYS A 71 22.60 12.71 -17.28
C LYS A 71 22.36 11.93 -18.57
N ASP A 72 23.29 11.09 -18.98
CA ASP A 72 23.13 10.26 -20.17
C ASP A 72 22.05 9.19 -19.95
N MET A 73 22.01 8.57 -18.78
CA MET A 73 20.94 7.64 -18.39
C MET A 73 19.57 8.32 -18.28
N ASP A 74 19.49 9.50 -17.64
CA ASP A 74 18.25 10.29 -17.54
C ASP A 74 17.67 10.67 -18.91
N ARG A 75 18.53 10.84 -19.92
CA ARG A 75 18.15 11.17 -21.32
C ARG A 75 17.90 9.95 -22.21
N GLY A 76 18.14 8.74 -21.71
CA GLY A 76 18.05 7.51 -22.50
C GLY A 76 19.22 7.33 -23.50
N ASN A 77 20.32 8.06 -23.34
CA ASN A 77 21.50 8.01 -24.21
C ASN A 77 22.56 7.00 -23.75
N PHE A 78 22.33 6.29 -22.64
CA PHE A 78 23.23 5.28 -22.13
C PHE A 78 22.96 3.95 -22.82
N ALA A 79 23.98 3.39 -23.47
CA ALA A 79 23.90 2.08 -24.11
C ALA A 79 24.38 0.98 -23.13
N PHE A 80 23.46 0.12 -22.71
CA PHE A 80 23.80 -1.09 -21.99
C PHE A 80 24.48 -2.08 -22.94
N ARG A 81 25.49 -2.81 -22.45
CA ARG A 81 26.24 -3.79 -23.22
C ARG A 81 25.72 -5.20 -22.93
N ASP A 82 25.84 -6.10 -23.89
CA ASP A 82 25.38 -7.49 -23.75
C ASP A 82 26.14 -8.25 -22.63
N ASP A 83 27.33 -7.78 -22.26
CA ASP A 83 28.18 -8.35 -21.21
C ASP A 83 28.05 -7.65 -19.84
N ASP A 84 27.13 -6.68 -19.72
CA ASP A 84 26.83 -6.02 -18.44
C ASP A 84 26.00 -6.99 -17.55
N GLU A 85 26.63 -7.45 -16.47
CA GLU A 85 26.00 -8.38 -15.53
C GLU A 85 24.89 -7.69 -14.71
N ASP A 86 25.17 -6.47 -14.22
CA ASP A 86 24.29 -5.66 -13.41
C ASP A 86 24.51 -4.15 -13.66
N ILE A 87 23.62 -3.32 -13.14
CA ILE A 87 23.70 -1.86 -13.29
C ILE A 87 24.99 -1.28 -12.70
N HIS A 88 25.48 -1.87 -11.64
CA HIS A 88 26.70 -1.43 -10.94
C HIS A 88 27.92 -1.65 -11.82
N MET A 89 28.01 -2.82 -12.48
CA MET A 89 29.08 -3.10 -13.44
C MET A 89 29.00 -2.19 -14.66
N ALA A 90 27.81 -1.92 -15.19
CA ALA A 90 27.59 -1.03 -16.31
C ALA A 90 28.12 0.40 -15.99
N ILE A 91 27.78 0.92 -14.81
CA ILE A 91 28.25 2.26 -14.36
C ILE A 91 29.76 2.26 -14.13
N GLU A 92 30.32 1.22 -13.49
CA GLU A 92 31.76 1.13 -13.19
C GLU A 92 32.58 1.02 -14.47
N LYS A 93 32.19 0.18 -15.43
CA LYS A 93 32.85 0.08 -16.75
C LYS A 93 32.83 1.42 -17.48
N GLU A 94 31.68 2.05 -17.57
CA GLU A 94 31.53 3.34 -18.23
C GLU A 94 32.38 4.44 -17.56
N LEU A 95 32.45 4.44 -16.22
CA LEU A 95 33.32 5.34 -15.47
C LEU A 95 34.80 5.13 -15.82
N ILE A 96 35.27 3.87 -15.85
CA ILE A 96 36.64 3.54 -16.23
C ILE A 96 36.93 3.93 -17.67
N ASP A 97 36.00 3.70 -18.60
CA ASP A 97 36.16 4.10 -20.01
C ASP A 97 36.31 5.60 -20.18
N ARG A 98 35.61 6.41 -19.35
CA ARG A 98 35.69 7.88 -19.40
C ARG A 98 36.93 8.50 -18.75
N ILE A 99 37.38 7.94 -17.63
CA ILE A 99 38.44 8.55 -16.80
C ILE A 99 39.59 7.62 -16.44
N GLY A 100 39.68 6.45 -17.08
CA GLY A 100 40.80 5.51 -16.96
C GLY A 100 40.94 4.93 -15.55
N GLU A 101 42.18 4.69 -15.11
CA GLU A 101 42.53 4.10 -13.83
C GLU A 101 41.92 4.84 -12.62
N THR A 102 41.69 6.13 -12.73
CA THR A 102 41.03 6.93 -11.68
C THR A 102 39.62 6.40 -11.39
N GLY A 103 38.91 5.92 -12.43
CA GLY A 103 37.58 5.32 -12.29
C GLY A 103 37.59 4.06 -11.42
N GLY A 104 38.61 3.21 -11.57
CA GLY A 104 38.77 2.00 -10.78
C GLY A 104 38.99 2.24 -9.28
N LYS A 105 39.44 3.44 -8.88
CA LYS A 105 39.59 3.81 -7.46
C LYS A 105 38.28 3.95 -6.72
N LEU A 106 37.15 4.11 -7.43
CA LEU A 106 35.83 4.19 -6.82
C LEU A 106 35.48 2.92 -6.01
N HIS A 107 35.97 1.76 -6.41
CA HIS A 107 35.67 0.49 -5.72
C HIS A 107 36.44 0.29 -4.40
N THR A 108 37.38 1.20 -4.08
CA THR A 108 38.20 1.11 -2.85
C THR A 108 37.32 1.10 -1.60
N ALA A 109 37.57 0.14 -0.70
CA ALA A 109 36.83 -0.05 0.57
C ALA A 109 35.32 -0.33 0.39
N ARG A 110 34.88 -0.83 -0.75
CA ARG A 110 33.50 -1.18 -1.05
C ARG A 110 33.41 -2.57 -1.64
N SER A 111 32.29 -3.25 -1.38
CA SER A 111 31.91 -4.50 -2.05
C SER A 111 30.60 -4.29 -2.82
N ARG A 112 30.33 -5.15 -3.79
CA ARG A 112 29.01 -5.24 -4.43
C ARG A 112 27.90 -5.48 -3.39
N ASN A 113 28.21 -6.21 -2.31
CA ASN A 113 27.22 -6.56 -1.27
C ASN A 113 26.67 -5.34 -0.53
N ASP A 114 27.51 -4.44 -0.02
CA ASP A 114 27.07 -3.25 0.68
C ASP A 114 26.55 -2.15 -0.28
N GLN A 115 27.05 -2.13 -1.53
CA GLN A 115 26.55 -1.27 -2.60
C GLN A 115 25.11 -1.60 -2.95
N VAL A 116 24.78 -2.85 -3.24
CA VAL A 116 23.41 -3.29 -3.56
C VAL A 116 22.47 -3.08 -2.38
N ALA A 117 22.92 -3.38 -1.15
CA ALA A 117 22.11 -3.16 0.05
C ALA A 117 21.79 -1.65 0.23
N LEU A 118 22.74 -0.76 -0.06
CA LEU A 118 22.50 0.69 -0.05
C LEU A 118 21.47 1.11 -1.08
N ASP A 119 21.62 0.66 -2.32
CA ASP A 119 20.77 1.07 -3.44
C ASP A 119 19.32 0.63 -3.22
N MET A 120 19.12 -0.58 -2.72
CA MET A 120 17.81 -1.09 -2.34
C MET A 120 17.15 -0.24 -1.24
N ARG A 121 17.92 0.19 -0.24
CA ARG A 121 17.40 1.06 0.84
C ARG A 121 17.09 2.47 0.33
N LEU A 122 17.94 3.05 -0.51
CA LEU A 122 17.70 4.36 -1.12
C LEU A 122 16.43 4.33 -1.99
N TYR A 123 16.33 3.34 -2.87
CA TYR A 123 15.17 3.10 -3.72
C TYR A 123 13.89 2.97 -2.88
N LEU A 124 13.88 2.05 -1.93
CA LEU A 124 12.69 1.76 -1.16
C LEU A 124 12.28 2.91 -0.23
N ARG A 125 13.25 3.68 0.27
CA ARG A 125 13.01 4.91 1.04
C ARG A 125 12.23 5.94 0.23
N GLU A 126 12.60 6.15 -1.02
CA GLU A 126 11.92 7.07 -1.94
C GLU A 126 10.55 6.54 -2.32
N GLU A 127 10.45 5.28 -2.74
CA GLU A 127 9.19 4.66 -3.15
C GLU A 127 8.16 4.60 -2.01
N THR A 128 8.60 4.28 -0.79
CA THR A 128 7.73 4.32 0.39
C THR A 128 7.19 5.73 0.63
N THR A 129 8.02 6.76 0.46
CA THR A 129 7.58 8.16 0.58
C THR A 129 6.53 8.51 -0.47
N GLN A 130 6.74 8.09 -1.72
CA GLN A 130 5.77 8.32 -2.81
C GLN A 130 4.44 7.58 -2.54
N ILE A 131 4.50 6.35 -2.05
CA ILE A 131 3.30 5.58 -1.72
C ILE A 131 2.52 6.24 -0.57
N ILE A 132 3.20 6.73 0.46
CA ILE A 132 2.56 7.47 1.57
C ILE A 132 1.81 8.71 1.04
N LEU A 133 2.39 9.44 0.09
CA LEU A 133 1.75 10.61 -0.52
C LEU A 133 0.50 10.22 -1.31
N ILE A 134 0.59 9.22 -2.18
CA ILE A 134 -0.55 8.76 -2.98
C ILE A 134 -1.67 8.18 -2.08
N LEU A 135 -1.29 7.47 -1.01
CA LEU A 135 -2.23 6.98 -0.01
C LEU A 135 -2.94 8.13 0.71
N GLY A 136 -2.21 9.22 1.01
CA GLY A 136 -2.76 10.45 1.58
C GLY A 136 -3.80 11.10 0.65
N GLU A 137 -3.53 11.14 -0.65
CA GLU A 137 -4.48 11.64 -1.65
C GLU A 137 -5.76 10.79 -1.67
N LEU A 138 -5.64 9.46 -1.66
CA LEU A 138 -6.80 8.56 -1.61
C LEU A 138 -7.61 8.75 -0.32
N LYS A 139 -6.95 8.87 0.85
CA LYS A 139 -7.60 9.19 2.13
C LYS A 139 -8.41 10.48 2.03
N ASN A 140 -7.83 11.53 1.44
CA ASN A 140 -8.51 12.83 1.27
C ASN A 140 -9.73 12.71 0.35
N SER A 141 -9.67 11.86 -0.68
CA SER A 141 -10.81 11.59 -1.56
C SER A 141 -11.93 10.86 -0.82
N PHE A 142 -11.64 9.88 0.02
CA PHE A 142 -12.62 9.25 0.90
C PHE A 142 -13.26 10.24 1.86
N LEU A 143 -12.46 11.10 2.50
CA LEU A 143 -12.96 12.14 3.42
C LEU A 143 -13.90 13.12 2.72
N LYS A 144 -13.50 13.59 1.52
CA LYS A 144 -14.32 14.50 0.72
C LYS A 144 -15.65 13.87 0.29
N LEU A 145 -15.61 12.61 -0.13
CA LEU A 145 -16.80 11.88 -0.52
C LEU A 145 -17.73 11.65 0.69
N ALA A 146 -17.18 11.27 1.84
CA ALA A 146 -17.92 11.09 3.08
C ALA A 146 -18.64 12.39 3.50
N LYS A 147 -18.00 13.56 3.37
CA LYS A 147 -18.63 14.85 3.66
C LYS A 147 -19.87 15.12 2.81
N ASN A 148 -19.88 14.67 1.56
CA ASN A 148 -21.00 14.87 0.65
C ASN A 148 -22.16 13.88 0.91
N GLU A 149 -21.89 12.78 1.63
CA GLU A 149 -22.82 11.66 1.82
C GLU A 149 -23.23 11.45 3.30
N ILE A 150 -23.08 12.48 4.16
CA ILE A 150 -23.38 12.37 5.60
C ILE A 150 -24.83 11.96 5.84
N THR A 151 -25.76 12.52 5.06
CA THR A 151 -27.22 12.28 5.20
C THR A 151 -27.71 11.12 4.35
N THR A 152 -26.85 10.52 3.51
CA THR A 152 -27.23 9.37 2.69
C THR A 152 -27.30 8.12 3.55
N ILE A 153 -28.49 7.54 3.68
CA ILE A 153 -28.75 6.32 4.44
C ILE A 153 -28.74 5.11 3.51
N MET A 154 -28.08 4.05 3.92
CA MET A 154 -28.01 2.78 3.22
C MET A 154 -28.22 1.61 4.18
N PRO A 155 -28.62 0.43 3.69
CA PRO A 155 -28.62 -0.76 4.55
C PRO A 155 -27.19 -1.16 4.89
N GLY A 156 -26.89 -1.35 6.18
CA GLY A 156 -25.70 -2.06 6.61
C GLY A 156 -25.87 -3.56 6.41
N TYR A 157 -24.77 -4.26 6.18
CA TYR A 157 -24.76 -5.71 5.94
C TYR A 157 -23.87 -6.45 6.91
N THR A 158 -24.35 -7.58 7.40
CA THR A 158 -23.56 -8.64 8.05
C THR A 158 -23.96 -9.97 7.41
N HIS A 159 -22.99 -10.86 7.13
CA HIS A 159 -23.25 -12.13 6.43
C HIS A 159 -23.94 -11.97 5.07
N LEU A 160 -23.74 -10.84 4.39
CA LEU A 160 -24.47 -10.42 3.18
C LEU A 160 -25.98 -10.33 3.37
N GLN A 161 -26.46 -10.28 4.63
CA GLN A 161 -27.85 -10.04 4.97
C GLN A 161 -28.01 -8.58 5.41
N ARG A 162 -29.15 -7.97 5.05
CA ARG A 162 -29.52 -6.63 5.53
C ARG A 162 -29.58 -6.64 7.06
N ALA A 163 -28.88 -5.67 7.66
CA ALA A 163 -28.79 -5.51 9.10
C ALA A 163 -29.43 -4.15 9.49
N GLN A 164 -28.70 -3.30 10.19
CA GLN A 164 -29.17 -2.00 10.62
C GLN A 164 -28.89 -0.93 9.55
N PRO A 165 -29.70 0.17 9.47
CA PRO A 165 -29.41 1.31 8.63
C PRO A 165 -28.11 2.00 9.10
N VAL A 166 -27.33 2.46 8.14
CA VAL A 166 -26.08 3.22 8.39
C VAL A 166 -25.97 4.40 7.43
N SER A 167 -25.23 5.42 7.79
CA SER A 167 -24.85 6.47 6.84
C SER A 167 -23.79 5.95 5.87
N LEU A 168 -23.90 6.29 4.59
CA LEU A 168 -22.86 6.03 3.58
C LEU A 168 -21.54 6.71 3.97
N ALA A 169 -21.59 7.89 4.57
CA ALA A 169 -20.40 8.55 5.10
C ALA A 169 -19.69 7.70 6.16
N HIS A 170 -20.44 7.05 7.05
CA HIS A 170 -19.87 6.15 8.06
C HIS A 170 -19.14 4.98 7.42
N TYR A 171 -19.72 4.37 6.39
CA TYR A 171 -19.07 3.32 5.60
C TYR A 171 -17.78 3.81 4.94
N LEU A 172 -17.81 4.97 4.28
CA LEU A 172 -16.63 5.55 3.62
C LEU A 172 -15.52 5.90 4.62
N MET A 173 -15.90 6.40 5.80
CA MET A 173 -14.95 6.69 6.89
C MET A 173 -14.29 5.43 7.44
N ALA A 174 -14.93 4.26 7.38
CA ALA A 174 -14.28 2.99 7.77
C ALA A 174 -13.06 2.70 6.89
N TYR A 175 -13.12 2.95 5.58
CA TYR A 175 -11.95 2.84 4.69
C TYR A 175 -10.91 3.92 4.95
N TRP A 176 -11.33 5.15 5.27
CA TRP A 176 -10.40 6.19 5.69
C TRP A 176 -9.56 5.72 6.90
N GLU A 177 -10.19 5.14 7.93
CA GLU A 177 -9.51 4.61 9.12
C GLU A 177 -8.55 3.45 8.79
N MET A 178 -8.93 2.58 7.84
CA MET A 178 -8.02 1.51 7.37
C MET A 178 -6.77 2.09 6.72
N LEU A 179 -6.94 3.03 5.79
CA LEU A 179 -5.84 3.67 5.08
C LEU A 179 -4.97 4.54 5.99
N ASP A 180 -5.52 5.12 7.06
CA ASP A 180 -4.73 5.84 8.06
C ASP A 180 -3.77 4.92 8.81
N ARG A 181 -4.26 3.75 9.24
CA ARG A 181 -3.41 2.71 9.84
C ARG A 181 -2.35 2.20 8.85
N ASP A 182 -2.67 2.12 7.57
CA ASP A 182 -1.72 1.72 6.52
C ASP A 182 -0.61 2.77 6.36
N GLY A 183 -0.97 4.04 6.37
CA GLY A 183 0.00 5.14 6.37
C GLY A 183 0.93 5.09 7.58
N ALA A 184 0.42 4.76 8.76
CA ALA A 184 1.22 4.58 9.98
C ALA A 184 2.21 3.41 9.81
N ARG A 185 1.77 2.25 9.30
CA ARG A 185 2.65 1.10 9.01
C ARG A 185 3.79 1.46 8.06
N LEU A 186 3.48 2.16 6.96
CA LEU A 186 4.51 2.59 6.01
C LEU A 186 5.51 3.58 6.63
N ARG A 187 5.06 4.50 7.48
CA ARG A 187 5.97 5.43 8.19
C ARG A 187 6.92 4.68 9.13
N GLU A 188 6.43 3.68 9.85
CA GLU A 188 7.25 2.84 10.73
C GLU A 188 8.22 1.95 9.92
N CYS A 189 7.76 1.33 8.85
CA CYS A 189 8.61 0.58 7.91
C CYS A 189 9.74 1.48 7.37
N ARG A 190 9.43 2.71 6.95
CA ARG A 190 10.40 3.68 6.43
C ARG A 190 11.52 4.01 7.44
N ARG A 191 11.27 3.99 8.73
CA ARG A 191 12.31 4.17 9.75
C ARG A 191 13.35 3.05 9.69
N ARG A 192 12.91 1.80 9.52
CA ARG A 192 13.80 0.62 9.44
C ARG A 192 14.50 0.50 8.09
N ILE A 193 13.88 0.96 7.01
CA ILE A 193 14.54 1.14 5.72
C ILE A 193 15.71 2.13 5.84
N ASN A 194 15.54 3.19 6.62
CA ASN A 194 16.43 4.35 6.65
C ASN A 194 17.64 4.16 7.58
N VAL A 195 18.36 3.04 7.42
CA VAL A 195 19.62 2.71 8.09
C VAL A 195 20.66 2.42 7.02
N MET A 196 21.84 3.09 7.07
CA MET A 196 22.85 3.02 6.01
C MET A 196 23.76 1.81 6.16
N PRO A 197 23.86 0.92 5.16
CA PRO A 197 24.71 -0.26 5.19
C PRO A 197 26.14 -0.01 4.69
N LEU A 198 26.38 1.05 3.88
CA LEU A 198 27.67 1.26 3.19
C LEU A 198 28.83 1.31 4.17
N GLY A 199 29.95 0.69 3.78
CA GLY A 199 31.12 0.49 4.61
C GLY A 199 31.11 -0.85 5.38
N ALA A 200 30.03 -1.66 5.23
CA ALA A 200 30.03 -3.06 5.66
C ALA A 200 30.94 -3.92 4.78
N ALA A 201 31.29 -3.43 3.59
CA ALA A 201 32.04 -4.13 2.55
C ALA A 201 31.40 -5.49 2.22
N ALA A 202 32.21 -6.57 2.05
CA ALA A 202 31.64 -7.87 1.74
C ALA A 202 30.84 -8.48 2.92
N LEU A 203 31.37 -8.37 4.15
CA LEU A 203 30.76 -8.89 5.38
C LEU A 203 31.49 -8.48 6.67
N ALA A 204 32.74 -8.04 6.60
CA ALA A 204 33.60 -7.82 7.77
C ALA A 204 34.03 -6.35 7.95
N GLY A 205 33.49 -5.44 7.16
CA GLY A 205 33.99 -4.08 7.06
C GLY A 205 35.30 -4.00 6.26
N THR A 206 36.08 -2.96 6.51
CA THR A 206 37.36 -2.70 5.81
C THR A 206 38.43 -2.25 6.79
N GLY A 207 39.69 -2.56 6.49
CA GLY A 207 40.84 -2.05 7.24
C GLY A 207 41.25 -0.61 6.88
N LEU A 208 40.60 0.02 5.92
CA LEU A 208 40.85 1.40 5.53
C LEU A 208 40.07 2.38 6.43
N PRO A 209 40.59 3.57 6.72
CA PRO A 209 39.99 4.53 7.67
C PRO A 209 38.79 5.28 7.03
N ILE A 210 37.74 4.55 6.67
CA ILE A 210 36.50 5.16 6.12
C ILE A 210 35.69 5.88 7.20
N ASP A 211 34.91 6.89 6.79
CA ASP A 211 33.98 7.64 7.65
C ASP A 211 32.53 7.33 7.22
N ARG A 212 31.94 6.30 7.87
CA ARG A 212 30.57 5.87 7.57
C ARG A 212 29.54 6.91 7.95
N GLU A 213 29.73 7.62 9.04
CA GLU A 213 28.84 8.67 9.53
C GLU A 213 28.79 9.85 8.56
N TYR A 214 29.95 10.21 7.97
CA TYR A 214 29.98 11.23 6.92
C TYR A 214 29.24 10.79 5.65
N ALA A 215 29.42 9.55 5.23
CA ALA A 215 28.67 8.98 4.11
C ALA A 215 27.16 8.96 4.38
N ALA A 216 26.77 8.57 5.60
CA ALA A 216 25.35 8.58 6.03
C ALA A 216 24.77 9.99 6.00
N LYS A 217 25.51 11.01 6.47
CA LYS A 217 25.09 12.41 6.42
C LYS A 217 24.87 12.88 4.98
N LEU A 218 25.77 12.54 4.05
CA LEU A 218 25.65 12.90 2.63
C LEU A 218 24.40 12.29 2.00
N LEU A 219 24.08 11.04 2.37
CA LEU A 219 22.94 10.27 1.87
C LEU A 219 21.65 10.48 2.70
N LYS A 220 21.70 11.37 3.72
CA LYS A 220 20.57 11.69 4.61
C LYS A 220 20.00 10.49 5.34
N PHE A 221 20.87 9.56 5.73
CA PHE A 221 20.49 8.49 6.67
C PHE A 221 20.70 8.97 8.12
N PRO A 222 19.76 8.72 9.01
CA PRO A 222 19.87 9.11 10.43
C PRO A 222 20.77 8.20 11.24
N ALA A 223 21.09 7.01 10.74
CA ALA A 223 21.88 5.99 11.43
C ALA A 223 22.66 5.12 10.43
N VAL A 224 23.72 4.50 10.92
CA VAL A 224 24.49 3.44 10.21
C VAL A 224 24.17 2.07 10.83
N SER A 225 24.30 1.01 10.06
CA SER A 225 24.17 -0.37 10.56
C SER A 225 25.30 -0.73 11.50
N HIS A 226 24.99 -1.42 12.61
CA HIS A 226 25.95 -1.73 13.68
C HIS A 226 26.67 -3.07 13.48
N ASN A 227 26.23 -3.91 12.56
CA ASN A 227 26.87 -5.18 12.22
C ASN A 227 27.01 -5.32 10.71
N SER A 228 28.22 -5.56 10.23
CA SER A 228 28.53 -5.61 8.79
C SER A 228 27.99 -6.88 8.12
N MET A 229 27.89 -8.00 8.84
CA MET A 229 27.32 -9.23 8.30
C MET A 229 25.83 -9.11 8.10
N ASP A 230 25.14 -8.56 9.09
CA ASP A 230 23.70 -8.25 9.05
C ASP A 230 23.39 -7.24 7.95
N ALA A 231 24.18 -6.16 7.84
CA ALA A 231 23.97 -5.08 6.88
C ALA A 231 23.90 -5.54 5.41
N VAL A 232 24.62 -6.58 5.04
CA VAL A 232 24.65 -7.14 3.67
C VAL A 232 23.69 -8.31 3.46
N SER A 233 23.22 -8.92 4.55
CA SER A 233 22.27 -10.05 4.56
C SER A 233 20.83 -9.62 4.71
N ASP A 234 20.56 -8.55 5.45
CA ASP A 234 19.23 -8.09 5.82
C ASP A 234 18.35 -7.79 4.60
N ARG A 235 17.16 -8.40 4.64
CA ARG A 235 16.03 -8.10 3.72
C ARG A 235 14.72 -7.89 4.49
N ASP A 236 14.79 -7.80 5.81
CA ASP A 236 13.59 -7.57 6.65
C ASP A 236 12.87 -6.31 6.23
N PHE A 237 13.61 -5.26 5.87
CA PHE A 237 13.05 -4.00 5.41
C PHE A 237 12.25 -4.12 4.10
N VAL A 238 12.61 -5.07 3.22
CA VAL A 238 11.88 -5.38 1.99
C VAL A 238 10.63 -6.19 2.31
N ILE A 239 10.77 -7.24 3.13
CA ILE A 239 9.67 -8.11 3.57
C ILE A 239 8.61 -7.29 4.31
N GLU A 240 9.04 -6.40 5.21
CA GLU A 240 8.15 -5.53 5.97
C GLU A 240 7.37 -4.57 5.06
N PHE A 241 8.05 -3.97 4.08
CA PHE A 241 7.39 -3.12 3.09
C PHE A 241 6.34 -3.89 2.27
N ILE A 242 6.67 -5.09 1.78
CA ILE A 242 5.71 -5.91 1.03
C ILE A 242 4.58 -6.40 1.93
N SER A 243 4.85 -6.71 3.21
CA SER A 243 3.80 -7.04 4.19
C SER A 243 2.83 -5.89 4.41
N ALA A 244 3.33 -4.67 4.59
CA ALA A 244 2.49 -3.47 4.69
C ALA A 244 1.69 -3.25 3.39
N SER A 245 2.32 -3.43 2.24
CA SER A 245 1.70 -3.36 0.92
C SER A 245 0.60 -4.40 0.73
N ALA A 246 0.79 -5.63 1.22
CA ALA A 246 -0.21 -6.69 1.19
C ALA A 246 -1.47 -6.31 1.99
N ILE A 247 -1.31 -5.66 3.15
CA ILE A 247 -2.42 -5.15 3.96
C ILE A 247 -3.17 -4.03 3.22
N ILE A 248 -2.45 -3.08 2.61
CA ILE A 248 -3.05 -2.04 1.77
C ILE A 248 -3.91 -2.68 0.67
N MET A 249 -3.31 -3.59 -0.09
CA MET A 249 -4.02 -4.26 -1.20
C MET A 249 -5.24 -5.05 -0.72
N MET A 250 -5.20 -5.65 0.47
CA MET A 250 -6.36 -6.31 1.08
C MET A 250 -7.49 -5.30 1.36
N HIS A 251 -7.18 -4.13 1.91
CA HIS A 251 -8.18 -3.08 2.14
C HIS A 251 -8.79 -2.58 0.83
N LEU A 252 -7.95 -2.33 -0.20
CA LEU A 252 -8.43 -1.93 -1.52
C LEU A 252 -9.30 -3.00 -2.18
N SER A 253 -8.92 -4.28 -2.04
CA SER A 253 -9.67 -5.43 -2.56
C SER A 253 -11.07 -5.51 -1.95
N ARG A 254 -11.20 -5.30 -0.63
CA ARG A 254 -12.51 -5.29 0.06
C ARG A 254 -13.40 -4.16 -0.43
N PHE A 255 -12.85 -2.95 -0.58
CA PHE A 255 -13.60 -1.83 -1.14
C PHE A 255 -14.08 -2.11 -2.57
N CYS A 256 -13.19 -2.67 -3.40
CA CYS A 256 -13.53 -3.05 -4.77
C CYS A 256 -14.60 -4.13 -4.83
N GLU A 257 -14.59 -5.11 -3.90
CA GLU A 257 -15.63 -6.13 -3.80
C GLU A 257 -17.00 -5.50 -3.56
N ASP A 258 -17.10 -4.59 -2.58
CA ASP A 258 -18.35 -3.88 -2.30
C ASP A 258 -18.82 -3.06 -3.52
N LEU A 259 -17.91 -2.36 -4.22
CA LEU A 259 -18.26 -1.60 -5.43
C LEU A 259 -18.78 -2.51 -6.55
N ILE A 260 -18.16 -3.69 -6.75
CA ILE A 260 -18.60 -4.68 -7.73
C ILE A 260 -20.03 -5.13 -7.42
N ILE A 261 -20.29 -5.52 -6.16
CA ILE A 261 -21.63 -5.93 -5.71
C ILE A 261 -22.63 -4.78 -5.89
N TRP A 262 -22.27 -3.57 -5.45
CA TRP A 262 -23.18 -2.42 -5.49
C TRP A 262 -23.47 -1.88 -6.88
N SER A 263 -22.60 -2.17 -7.85
CA SER A 263 -22.80 -1.79 -9.25
C SER A 263 -23.66 -2.79 -10.04
N THR A 264 -24.02 -3.95 -9.46
CA THR A 264 -24.90 -4.93 -10.11
C THR A 264 -26.33 -4.41 -10.26
N ASP A 265 -27.08 -4.99 -11.21
CA ASP A 265 -28.51 -4.67 -11.42
C ASP A 265 -29.38 -4.97 -10.19
N GLU A 266 -28.99 -5.95 -9.38
CA GLU A 266 -29.67 -6.36 -8.17
C GLU A 266 -29.56 -5.29 -7.07
N PHE A 267 -28.35 -4.70 -6.89
CA PHE A 267 -28.11 -3.66 -5.88
C PHE A 267 -28.39 -2.25 -6.39
N LYS A 268 -27.78 -1.86 -7.51
CA LYS A 268 -27.90 -0.52 -8.10
C LYS A 268 -27.64 0.63 -7.11
N PHE A 269 -26.72 0.44 -6.18
CA PHE A 269 -26.36 1.45 -5.18
C PHE A 269 -25.34 2.46 -5.71
N VAL A 270 -24.48 2.02 -6.63
CA VAL A 270 -23.42 2.85 -7.19
C VAL A 270 -23.40 2.75 -8.71
N ASP A 271 -23.19 3.86 -9.37
CA ASP A 271 -22.77 3.91 -10.78
C ASP A 271 -21.30 4.33 -10.84
N ILE A 272 -20.49 3.54 -11.52
CA ILE A 272 -19.08 3.82 -11.79
C ILE A 272 -19.01 4.53 -13.13
N ASP A 273 -18.34 5.69 -13.18
CA ASP A 273 -18.18 6.48 -14.41
C ASP A 273 -17.68 5.63 -15.58
N ASP A 274 -18.18 5.87 -16.77
CA ASP A 274 -17.85 5.11 -17.99
C ASP A 274 -16.36 5.07 -18.29
N ALA A 275 -15.60 6.10 -17.87
CA ALA A 275 -14.15 6.14 -18.04
C ALA A 275 -13.39 5.07 -17.21
N PHE A 276 -14.05 4.41 -16.24
CA PHE A 276 -13.48 3.37 -15.37
C PHE A 276 -14.18 2.01 -15.53
N THR A 277 -14.95 1.84 -16.59
CA THR A 277 -15.71 0.64 -16.89
C THR A 277 -15.43 0.20 -18.34
N THR A 278 -15.80 -1.03 -18.68
CA THR A 278 -15.78 -1.49 -20.06
C THR A 278 -17.12 -2.07 -20.47
N GLY A 279 -17.38 -2.06 -21.78
CA GLY A 279 -18.56 -2.70 -22.38
C GLY A 279 -18.30 -4.16 -22.76
N SER A 280 -19.32 -4.81 -23.26
CA SER A 280 -19.23 -6.13 -23.89
C SER A 280 -19.27 -6.00 -25.41
N SER A 281 -18.42 -6.76 -26.11
CA SER A 281 -18.41 -6.80 -27.57
C SER A 281 -19.67 -7.46 -28.17
N ILE A 282 -20.43 -8.21 -27.35
CA ILE A 282 -21.63 -8.95 -27.79
C ILE A 282 -22.92 -8.49 -27.11
N MET A 283 -22.82 -7.89 -25.92
CA MET A 283 -23.97 -7.44 -25.12
C MET A 283 -23.94 -5.91 -24.97
N PRO A 284 -24.65 -5.14 -25.80
CA PRO A 284 -24.53 -3.68 -25.83
C PRO A 284 -24.94 -2.97 -24.53
N GLN A 285 -25.77 -3.61 -23.70
CA GLN A 285 -26.25 -3.07 -22.43
C GLN A 285 -25.30 -3.29 -21.26
N LYS A 286 -24.25 -4.11 -21.43
CA LYS A 286 -23.40 -4.57 -20.34
C LYS A 286 -22.31 -3.53 -20.01
N LYS A 287 -22.19 -3.18 -18.75
CA LYS A 287 -21.17 -2.29 -18.18
C LYS A 287 -20.43 -3.05 -17.09
N ASN A 288 -19.12 -3.27 -17.27
CA ASN A 288 -18.30 -4.08 -16.38
C ASN A 288 -17.43 -3.20 -15.47
N PRO A 289 -17.33 -3.51 -14.16
CA PRO A 289 -16.49 -2.76 -13.22
C PRO A 289 -15.02 -3.22 -13.26
N ASP A 290 -14.40 -3.28 -14.47
CA ASP A 290 -13.08 -3.90 -14.67
C ASP A 290 -11.97 -3.31 -13.80
N VAL A 291 -12.00 -2.00 -13.52
CA VAL A 291 -11.00 -1.38 -12.64
C VAL A 291 -11.06 -1.98 -11.24
N ALA A 292 -12.26 -2.11 -10.67
CA ALA A 292 -12.44 -2.70 -9.35
C ALA A 292 -12.04 -4.18 -9.36
N GLU A 293 -12.40 -4.94 -10.38
CA GLU A 293 -12.03 -6.35 -10.53
C GLU A 293 -10.51 -6.52 -10.65
N LEU A 294 -9.83 -5.69 -11.44
CA LEU A 294 -8.38 -5.77 -11.61
C LEU A 294 -7.63 -5.37 -10.33
N VAL A 295 -8.09 -4.39 -9.57
CA VAL A 295 -7.48 -4.05 -8.28
C VAL A 295 -7.63 -5.23 -7.31
N ARG A 296 -8.82 -5.83 -7.22
CA ARG A 296 -9.07 -7.07 -6.46
C ARG A 296 -8.14 -8.18 -6.89
N GLY A 297 -8.01 -8.44 -8.19
CA GLY A 297 -7.16 -9.49 -8.75
C GLY A 297 -5.66 -9.27 -8.52
N LYS A 298 -5.17 -8.02 -8.61
CA LYS A 298 -3.75 -7.68 -8.41
C LYS A 298 -3.28 -7.90 -6.96
N THR A 299 -4.18 -7.98 -6.00
CA THR A 299 -3.87 -8.29 -4.59
C THR A 299 -3.17 -9.64 -4.46
N ALA A 300 -3.61 -10.66 -5.20
CA ALA A 300 -2.99 -11.98 -5.17
C ALA A 300 -1.51 -11.95 -5.57
N ARG A 301 -1.13 -11.06 -6.50
CA ARG A 301 0.26 -10.93 -6.95
C ARG A 301 1.16 -10.36 -5.86
N VAL A 302 0.69 -9.35 -5.12
CA VAL A 302 1.45 -8.80 -3.97
C VAL A 302 1.61 -9.84 -2.85
N TYR A 303 0.59 -10.66 -2.61
CA TYR A 303 0.70 -11.80 -1.68
C TYR A 303 1.74 -12.82 -2.16
N GLY A 304 1.74 -13.15 -3.45
CA GLY A 304 2.75 -14.02 -4.04
C GLY A 304 4.17 -13.48 -3.87
N ASN A 305 4.38 -12.18 -4.06
CA ASN A 305 5.66 -11.51 -3.86
C ASN A 305 6.13 -11.59 -2.40
N LEU A 306 5.23 -11.43 -1.42
CA LEU A 306 5.55 -11.60 0.00
C LEU A 306 5.99 -13.03 0.30
N MET A 307 5.25 -14.01 -0.19
CA MET A 307 5.58 -15.44 0.01
C MET A 307 6.89 -15.82 -0.67
N ALA A 308 7.18 -15.27 -1.85
CA ALA A 308 8.44 -15.48 -2.55
C ALA A 308 9.63 -15.02 -1.70
N LEU A 309 9.58 -13.80 -1.12
CA LEU A 309 10.66 -13.28 -0.28
C LEU A 309 10.82 -14.05 1.05
N LEU A 310 9.72 -14.37 1.71
CA LEU A 310 9.77 -15.17 2.94
C LEU A 310 10.39 -16.55 2.67
N THR A 311 10.06 -17.14 1.52
CA THR A 311 10.60 -18.44 1.09
C THR A 311 12.07 -18.31 0.70
N LEU A 312 12.45 -17.25 0.01
CA LEU A 312 13.83 -16.95 -0.36
C LEU A 312 14.73 -16.87 0.88
N MET A 313 14.33 -16.10 1.86
CA MET A 313 15.14 -15.81 3.04
C MET A 313 15.26 -16.99 4.03
N LYS A 314 14.23 -17.85 4.08
CA LYS A 314 14.23 -18.97 5.03
C LYS A 314 15.37 -19.94 4.75
N GLY A 315 16.33 -20.13 5.52
CA GLY A 315 17.38 -21.14 5.36
C GLY A 315 18.59 -20.70 4.53
N LEU A 316 18.67 -19.42 4.10
CA LEU A 316 19.89 -18.87 3.55
C LEU A 316 20.97 -18.80 4.65
N PRO A 317 22.23 -19.20 4.36
CA PRO A 317 23.34 -18.91 5.25
C PRO A 317 23.51 -17.40 5.46
N MET A 318 24.13 -17.03 6.57
CA MET A 318 24.42 -15.63 6.90
C MET A 318 25.27 -14.97 5.80
N THR A 319 25.13 -13.66 5.68
CA THR A 319 25.73 -12.75 4.72
C THR A 319 25.09 -12.80 3.34
N TYR A 320 25.87 -12.66 2.27
CA TYR A 320 25.34 -12.61 0.91
C TYR A 320 25.44 -13.98 0.22
N ASN A 321 24.34 -14.41 -0.37
CA ASN A 321 24.27 -15.50 -1.33
C ASN A 321 23.63 -14.97 -2.62
N ARG A 322 23.95 -15.55 -3.77
CA ARG A 322 23.43 -15.12 -5.07
C ARG A 322 21.88 -15.14 -5.14
N ASP A 323 21.26 -16.00 -4.36
CA ASP A 323 19.82 -16.06 -4.16
C ASP A 323 19.19 -14.68 -3.87
N LEU A 324 19.90 -13.81 -3.14
CA LEU A 324 19.46 -12.45 -2.83
C LEU A 324 19.32 -11.53 -4.07
N GLN A 325 19.71 -11.99 -5.26
CA GLN A 325 19.39 -11.30 -6.51
C GLN A 325 17.88 -11.33 -6.80
N GLU A 326 17.20 -12.41 -6.38
CA GLU A 326 15.77 -12.64 -6.59
C GLU A 326 14.87 -11.78 -5.69
N ASP A 327 15.44 -10.95 -4.81
CA ASP A 327 14.69 -10.03 -3.95
C ASP A 327 14.10 -8.83 -4.72
N LYS A 328 14.68 -8.48 -5.87
CA LYS A 328 14.40 -7.22 -6.58
C LYS A 328 13.11 -7.27 -7.40
N GLU A 329 12.89 -8.32 -8.17
CA GLU A 329 11.70 -8.42 -9.02
C GLU A 329 10.40 -8.41 -8.20
N PRO A 330 10.25 -9.20 -7.10
CA PRO A 330 9.09 -9.12 -6.22
C PRO A 330 8.88 -7.74 -5.60
N LEU A 331 9.99 -7.07 -5.22
CA LEU A 331 9.91 -5.71 -4.67
C LEU A 331 9.44 -4.71 -5.74
N PHE A 332 10.06 -4.71 -6.89
CA PHE A 332 9.75 -3.77 -7.98
C PHE A 332 8.31 -3.93 -8.48
N ASP A 333 7.88 -5.18 -8.66
CA ASP A 333 6.51 -5.49 -9.02
C ASP A 333 5.51 -5.01 -7.96
N THR A 334 5.80 -5.23 -6.67
CA THR A 334 4.95 -4.76 -5.57
C THR A 334 4.80 -3.25 -5.57
N VAL A 335 5.91 -2.52 -5.70
CA VAL A 335 5.89 -1.04 -5.77
C VAL A 335 5.02 -0.56 -6.93
N ASP A 336 5.21 -1.13 -8.12
CA ASP A 336 4.47 -0.74 -9.32
C ASP A 336 2.96 -1.05 -9.18
N ARG A 337 2.59 -2.21 -8.60
CA ARG A 337 1.19 -2.61 -8.39
C ARG A 337 0.50 -1.71 -7.37
N VAL A 338 1.11 -1.50 -6.22
CA VAL A 338 0.52 -0.66 -5.16
C VAL A 338 0.32 0.77 -5.66
N LYS A 339 1.34 1.39 -6.28
CA LYS A 339 1.23 2.74 -6.84
C LYS A 339 0.13 2.85 -7.91
N SER A 340 0.07 1.89 -8.83
CA SER A 340 -0.95 1.89 -9.88
C SER A 340 -2.36 1.70 -9.33
N CYS A 341 -2.56 0.79 -8.36
CA CYS A 341 -3.86 0.56 -7.75
C CYS A 341 -4.35 1.75 -6.94
N LEU A 342 -3.48 2.36 -6.12
CA LEU A 342 -3.83 3.56 -5.35
C LEU A 342 -4.21 4.73 -6.28
N LYS A 343 -3.44 4.97 -7.35
CA LYS A 343 -3.71 6.06 -8.31
C LYS A 343 -5.02 5.86 -9.06
N ILE A 344 -5.27 4.66 -9.58
CA ILE A 344 -6.48 4.41 -10.35
C ILE A 344 -7.73 4.47 -9.48
N LEU A 345 -7.67 3.94 -8.25
CA LEU A 345 -8.78 4.05 -7.29
C LEU A 345 -9.02 5.49 -6.89
N ASN A 346 -7.98 6.28 -6.64
CA ASN A 346 -8.13 7.71 -6.34
C ASN A 346 -8.83 8.46 -7.48
N ALA A 347 -8.50 8.16 -8.72
CA ALA A 347 -9.15 8.75 -9.90
C ALA A 347 -10.61 8.29 -10.07
N MET A 348 -10.91 7.03 -9.74
CA MET A 348 -12.24 6.44 -9.86
C MET A 348 -13.20 6.92 -8.75
N ILE A 349 -12.75 6.93 -7.49
CA ILE A 349 -13.63 7.18 -6.34
C ILE A 349 -14.29 8.55 -6.37
N VAL A 350 -13.60 9.57 -6.89
CA VAL A 350 -14.13 10.95 -7.00
C VAL A 350 -15.21 11.11 -8.07
N ARG A 351 -15.43 10.07 -8.88
CA ARG A 351 -16.44 10.02 -9.95
C ARG A 351 -17.54 9.00 -9.70
N LEU A 352 -17.59 8.39 -8.52
CA LEU A 352 -18.69 7.51 -8.15
C LEU A 352 -19.97 8.31 -7.97
N THR A 353 -21.07 7.80 -8.49
CA THR A 353 -22.40 8.34 -8.28
C THR A 353 -23.23 7.34 -7.48
N PHE A 354 -23.86 7.80 -6.38
CA PHE A 354 -24.66 6.93 -5.52
C PHE A 354 -26.15 7.12 -5.77
N ASN A 355 -26.86 6.01 -5.87
CA ASN A 355 -28.33 5.99 -5.96
C ASN A 355 -28.94 6.08 -4.56
N ARG A 356 -29.03 7.31 -4.04
CA ARG A 356 -29.47 7.60 -2.67
C ARG A 356 -30.89 7.13 -2.41
N GLU A 357 -31.78 7.25 -3.40
CA GLU A 357 -33.16 6.80 -3.29
C GLU A 357 -33.25 5.27 -3.13
N LYS A 358 -32.54 4.54 -3.97
CA LYS A 358 -32.48 3.07 -3.89
C LYS A 358 -31.88 2.61 -2.56
N MET A 359 -30.81 3.24 -2.10
CA MET A 359 -30.18 2.96 -0.81
C MET A 359 -31.16 3.18 0.34
N LEU A 360 -31.88 4.32 0.35
CA LEU A 360 -32.85 4.64 1.40
C LEU A 360 -34.01 3.63 1.42
N ASN A 361 -34.59 3.34 0.25
CA ASN A 361 -35.70 2.39 0.11
C ASN A 361 -35.30 0.98 0.59
N ASP A 362 -34.08 0.55 0.25
CA ASP A 362 -33.58 -0.76 0.69
C ASP A 362 -33.24 -0.77 2.19
N ALA A 363 -32.80 0.35 2.75
CA ALA A 363 -32.55 0.50 4.19
C ALA A 363 -33.85 0.41 5.00
N ALA A 364 -34.97 0.91 4.49
CA ALA A 364 -36.27 0.83 5.16
C ALA A 364 -36.88 -0.58 5.15
N GLY A 365 -36.39 -1.46 4.28
CA GLY A 365 -36.92 -2.83 4.16
C GLY A 365 -36.39 -3.81 5.20
N GLY A 366 -37.05 -4.97 5.30
CA GLY A 366 -36.52 -6.13 6.03
C GLY A 366 -36.46 -5.99 7.56
N PHE A 367 -37.28 -5.16 8.15
CA PHE A 367 -37.30 -4.93 9.60
C PHE A 367 -36.00 -4.39 10.17
N SER A 368 -35.28 -3.58 9.41
CA SER A 368 -33.95 -3.06 9.77
C SER A 368 -33.93 -2.26 11.08
N THR A 369 -35.08 -1.69 11.49
CA THR A 369 -35.28 -0.95 12.74
C THR A 369 -35.75 -1.80 13.91
N ALA A 370 -35.82 -3.15 13.77
CA ALA A 370 -36.28 -4.04 14.84
C ALA A 370 -35.44 -3.91 16.13
N THR A 371 -34.15 -3.65 16.01
CA THR A 371 -33.27 -3.41 17.17
C THR A 371 -33.69 -2.13 17.90
N ASP A 372 -34.11 -1.08 17.18
CA ASP A 372 -34.54 0.20 17.76
C ASP A 372 -35.83 0.01 18.58
N VAL A 373 -36.75 -0.87 18.13
CA VAL A 373 -37.93 -1.27 18.90
C VAL A 373 -37.54 -2.02 20.18
N ALA A 374 -36.55 -2.90 20.13
CA ALA A 374 -36.06 -3.56 21.34
C ALA A 374 -35.42 -2.58 22.32
N GLU A 375 -34.59 -1.67 21.82
CA GLU A 375 -33.97 -0.59 22.62
C GLU A 375 -35.01 0.38 23.19
N TYR A 376 -36.10 0.63 22.48
CA TYR A 376 -37.25 1.41 22.99
C TYR A 376 -37.85 0.76 24.25
N LEU A 377 -38.15 -0.54 24.20
CA LEU A 377 -38.65 -1.26 25.36
C LEU A 377 -37.62 -1.28 26.51
N VAL A 378 -36.32 -1.38 26.21
CA VAL A 378 -35.28 -1.29 27.25
C VAL A 378 -35.29 0.06 27.96
N LYS A 379 -35.48 1.16 27.22
CA LYS A 379 -35.62 2.51 27.81
C LYS A 379 -36.84 2.64 28.70
N LYS A 380 -37.89 1.84 28.46
CA LYS A 380 -39.09 1.72 29.31
C LYS A 380 -38.91 0.73 30.49
N GLY A 381 -37.68 0.18 30.69
CA GLY A 381 -37.33 -0.68 31.81
C GLY A 381 -37.44 -2.18 31.54
N VAL A 382 -37.79 -2.60 30.32
CA VAL A 382 -37.89 -4.04 29.97
C VAL A 382 -36.48 -4.63 29.79
N PRO A 383 -36.11 -5.73 30.42
CA PRO A 383 -34.82 -6.35 30.21
C PRO A 383 -34.60 -6.71 28.73
N PHE A 384 -33.37 -6.44 28.20
CA PHE A 384 -33.05 -6.60 26.77
C PHE A 384 -33.45 -7.96 26.19
N ARG A 385 -33.22 -9.07 26.91
CA ARG A 385 -33.58 -10.41 26.44
C ARG A 385 -35.11 -10.57 26.27
N SER A 386 -35.88 -9.99 27.17
CA SER A 386 -37.34 -9.97 27.09
C SER A 386 -37.82 -9.10 25.94
N ALA A 387 -37.26 -7.88 25.81
CA ALA A 387 -37.50 -6.96 24.70
C ALA A 387 -37.22 -7.62 23.34
N HIS A 388 -36.06 -8.26 23.20
CA HIS A 388 -35.70 -9.01 22.00
C HIS A 388 -36.69 -10.12 21.67
N GLY A 389 -37.14 -10.89 22.68
CA GLY A 389 -38.17 -11.93 22.49
C GLY A 389 -39.53 -11.35 22.06
N VAL A 390 -39.93 -10.21 22.61
CA VAL A 390 -41.16 -9.49 22.19
C VAL A 390 -41.04 -9.06 20.72
N VAL A 391 -39.94 -8.40 20.35
CA VAL A 391 -39.74 -7.93 18.99
C VAL A 391 -39.62 -9.07 17.98
N GLY A 392 -38.97 -10.20 18.36
CA GLY A 392 -38.94 -11.40 17.52
C GLY A 392 -40.31 -11.92 17.17
N ARG A 393 -41.25 -12.00 18.17
CA ARG A 393 -42.65 -12.39 17.93
C ARG A 393 -43.38 -11.34 17.07
N LEU A 394 -43.12 -10.05 17.26
CA LEU A 394 -43.71 -8.97 16.50
C LEU A 394 -43.30 -9.04 15.03
N VAL A 395 -42.02 -9.29 14.75
CA VAL A 395 -41.51 -9.51 13.38
C VAL A 395 -42.16 -10.75 12.74
N ALA A 396 -42.25 -11.87 13.48
CA ALA A 396 -42.92 -13.06 12.99
C ALA A 396 -44.43 -12.84 12.68
N TYR A 397 -45.10 -12.03 13.49
CA TYR A 397 -46.48 -11.60 13.23
C TYR A 397 -46.60 -10.76 11.95
N CYS A 398 -45.70 -9.78 11.78
CA CYS A 398 -45.68 -8.95 10.59
C CYS A 398 -45.48 -9.79 9.33
N LEU A 399 -44.49 -10.69 9.34
CA LEU A 399 -44.23 -11.61 8.22
C LEU A 399 -45.45 -12.49 7.89
N LYS A 400 -46.11 -13.06 8.90
CA LYS A 400 -47.27 -13.90 8.70
C LYS A 400 -48.47 -13.17 8.11
N ASN A 401 -48.63 -11.85 8.45
CA ASN A 401 -49.75 -11.04 8.03
C ASN A 401 -49.45 -10.09 6.88
N ASN A 402 -48.24 -10.21 6.27
CA ASN A 402 -47.76 -9.33 5.21
C ASN A 402 -47.83 -7.84 5.57
N LYS A 403 -47.40 -7.53 6.80
CA LYS A 403 -47.34 -6.16 7.37
C LYS A 403 -45.92 -5.72 7.59
N THR A 404 -45.73 -4.40 7.69
CA THR A 404 -44.51 -3.77 8.19
C THR A 404 -44.73 -3.27 9.61
N MET A 405 -43.66 -2.98 10.37
CA MET A 405 -43.83 -2.51 11.76
C MET A 405 -44.52 -1.14 11.84
N ASP A 406 -44.28 -0.27 10.91
CA ASP A 406 -44.89 1.06 10.81
C ASP A 406 -46.38 1.04 10.42
N SER A 407 -46.84 -0.10 9.87
CA SER A 407 -48.26 -0.30 9.55
C SER A 407 -49.07 -0.90 10.70
N LEU A 408 -48.45 -1.24 11.82
CA LEU A 408 -49.10 -1.82 12.98
C LEU A 408 -49.85 -0.69 13.76
N THR A 409 -51.04 -1.04 14.27
CA THR A 409 -51.77 -0.16 15.18
C THR A 409 -51.25 -0.27 16.62
N MET A 410 -51.53 0.73 17.48
CA MET A 410 -51.15 0.63 18.90
C MET A 410 -51.80 -0.55 19.60
N HIS A 411 -53.01 -0.94 19.21
CA HIS A 411 -53.65 -2.15 19.74
C HIS A 411 -52.82 -3.42 19.41
N GLU A 412 -52.26 -3.50 18.19
CA GLU A 412 -51.41 -4.62 17.80
C GLU A 412 -50.09 -4.60 18.58
N PHE A 413 -49.44 -3.44 18.70
CA PHE A 413 -48.24 -3.31 19.52
C PHE A 413 -48.47 -3.74 20.97
N ASN A 414 -49.54 -3.24 21.60
CA ASN A 414 -49.90 -3.52 22.98
C ASN A 414 -50.30 -4.99 23.21
N SER A 415 -50.72 -5.73 22.18
CA SER A 415 -50.95 -7.14 22.27
C SER A 415 -49.67 -7.97 22.50
N PHE A 416 -48.48 -7.40 22.16
CA PHE A 416 -47.18 -8.03 22.41
C PHE A 416 -46.55 -7.59 23.73
N HIS A 417 -46.72 -6.28 24.12
CA HIS A 417 -46.21 -5.75 25.39
C HIS A 417 -46.90 -4.43 25.74
N GLY A 418 -47.31 -4.27 27.00
CA GLY A 418 -48.07 -3.11 27.46
C GLY A 418 -47.28 -1.79 27.57
N GLU A 419 -45.93 -1.84 27.43
CA GLU A 419 -45.09 -0.63 27.51
C GLU A 419 -44.91 0.11 26.15
N PHE A 420 -45.60 -0.30 25.10
CA PHE A 420 -45.65 0.44 23.86
C PHE A 420 -46.62 1.61 23.96
N ASP A 421 -46.15 2.81 23.60
CA ASP A 421 -46.92 4.06 23.51
C ASP A 421 -46.82 4.65 22.10
N ASP A 422 -47.59 5.67 21.79
CA ASP A 422 -47.65 6.33 20.47
C ASP A 422 -46.27 6.85 19.99
N ASP A 423 -45.33 7.11 20.89
CA ASP A 423 -43.94 7.52 20.55
C ASP A 423 -43.09 6.43 19.88
N ILE A 424 -43.55 5.18 19.86
CA ILE A 424 -42.87 4.08 19.13
C ILE A 424 -42.74 4.39 17.65
N TYR A 425 -43.70 5.01 17.02
CA TYR A 425 -43.66 5.31 15.58
C TYR A 425 -42.46 6.20 15.19
N ALA A 426 -42.04 7.09 16.11
CA ALA A 426 -40.85 7.92 15.88
C ALA A 426 -39.55 7.08 15.84
N CYS A 427 -39.52 5.88 16.44
CA CYS A 427 -38.38 5.00 16.45
C CYS A 427 -38.29 4.10 15.21
N LEU A 428 -39.35 4.04 14.39
CA LEU A 428 -39.45 3.12 13.25
C LEU A 428 -38.83 3.66 11.97
N THR A 429 -38.46 4.94 11.93
CA THR A 429 -37.83 5.51 10.74
C THR A 429 -36.34 5.20 10.69
N VAL A 430 -35.80 4.99 9.50
CA VAL A 430 -34.37 4.73 9.32
C VAL A 430 -33.51 5.93 9.70
N GLU A 431 -34.03 7.15 9.52
CA GLU A 431 -33.40 8.38 9.94
C GLU A 431 -33.23 8.46 11.45
N SER A 432 -34.28 8.10 12.20
CA SER A 432 -34.23 8.00 13.67
C SER A 432 -33.20 6.94 14.09
N SER A 433 -33.29 5.76 13.48
CA SER A 433 -32.37 4.65 13.74
C SER A 433 -30.91 5.04 13.58
N VAL A 434 -30.55 5.76 12.50
CA VAL A 434 -29.20 6.26 12.29
C VAL A 434 -28.84 7.32 13.33
N ASN A 435 -29.71 8.30 13.57
CA ASN A 435 -29.40 9.49 14.36
C ASN A 435 -29.36 9.28 15.88
N VAL A 436 -29.98 8.24 16.43
CA VAL A 436 -29.85 7.90 17.86
C VAL A 436 -28.47 7.34 18.23
N ARG A 437 -27.68 6.87 17.27
CA ARG A 437 -26.35 6.23 17.47
C ARG A 437 -25.25 7.27 17.56
N ASN A 438 -25.29 8.10 18.62
CA ASN A 438 -24.41 9.26 18.85
C ASN A 438 -23.12 8.94 19.62
N VAL A 439 -22.84 7.68 19.92
CA VAL A 439 -21.57 7.28 20.59
C VAL A 439 -20.38 7.54 19.66
N THR A 440 -19.19 7.73 20.24
CA THR A 440 -17.95 7.83 19.46
C THR A 440 -17.82 6.62 18.52
N GLY A 441 -17.62 6.88 17.23
CA GLY A 441 -17.59 5.84 16.21
C GLY A 441 -18.97 5.33 15.78
N GLY A 442 -20.07 5.97 16.23
CA GLY A 442 -21.43 5.67 15.77
C GLY A 442 -21.74 6.25 14.40
N THR A 443 -22.86 5.79 13.81
CA THR A 443 -23.25 6.15 12.43
C THR A 443 -24.06 7.45 12.33
N SER A 444 -24.36 8.15 13.46
CA SER A 444 -25.14 9.36 13.41
C SER A 444 -24.41 10.50 12.69
N GLU A 445 -25.18 11.40 12.10
CA GLU A 445 -24.67 12.62 11.47
C GLU A 445 -23.76 13.41 12.42
N LYS A 446 -24.13 13.52 13.70
CA LYS A 446 -23.34 14.20 14.73
C LYS A 446 -21.98 13.54 14.94
N ALA A 447 -21.96 12.23 15.17
CA ALA A 447 -20.71 11.48 15.41
C ALA A 447 -19.75 11.52 14.21
N ILE A 448 -20.31 11.43 13.00
CA ILE A 448 -19.53 11.54 11.75
C ILE A 448 -18.91 12.95 11.62
N LYS A 449 -19.71 14.00 11.82
CA LYS A 449 -19.23 15.39 11.75
C LYS A 449 -18.15 15.69 12.79
N GLU A 450 -18.28 15.16 14.00
CA GLU A 450 -17.26 15.27 15.05
C GLU A 450 -15.96 14.61 14.60
N ARG A 451 -16.03 13.37 14.10
CA ARG A 451 -14.83 12.67 13.61
C ARG A 451 -14.15 13.38 12.44
N ILE A 452 -14.92 13.91 11.49
CA ILE A 452 -14.38 14.69 10.37
C ILE A 452 -13.64 15.95 10.87
N ARG A 453 -14.19 16.67 11.85
CA ARG A 453 -13.53 17.84 12.45
C ARG A 453 -12.21 17.48 13.15
N GLU A 454 -12.18 16.37 13.89
CA GLU A 454 -10.93 15.87 14.50
C GLU A 454 -9.84 15.62 13.47
N ILE A 455 -10.21 14.99 12.35
CA ILE A 455 -9.26 14.70 11.25
C ILE A 455 -8.74 15.99 10.61
N GLU A 456 -9.59 16.99 10.43
CA GLU A 456 -9.22 18.27 9.82
C GLU A 456 -8.37 19.16 10.73
N SER A 457 -8.42 18.92 12.03
CA SER A 457 -7.63 19.66 13.03
C SER A 457 -6.28 19.02 13.37
N ALA A 458 -6.03 17.77 12.92
CA ALA A 458 -4.81 17.00 13.18
C ALA A 458 -3.77 17.17 12.06
#